data_5943db4142e1b7945280f4f49d6b5b7b
#
_entry.id   5943db4142e1b7945280f4f49d6b5b7b
#
_cell.length_a   1.000
_cell.length_b   1.000
_cell.length_c   1.000
_cell.angle_alpha   90.00
_cell.angle_beta   90.00
_cell.angle_gamma   90.00
#
_symmetry.space_group_name_H-M   'P 1'
#
loop_
_entity.id
_entity.type
_entity.pdbx_description
1 polymer ?
#
loop_
_entity_poly.entity_id
_entity_poly.type
_entity_poly.pdbx_seq_one_letter_code
_entity_poly.pdbx_strand_id
1 'polypeptide(L)' 'TALEDSLAQVEQAGGRITKPIFAFPGGRRFQFTDPDGYELAVWSAA' A
#
# COMPACT_ATOMS: atom_id res chain seq x y z
N THR A 1 7.74 4.75 -8.91
CA THR A 1 8.65 4.15 -7.95
C THR A 1 8.16 2.78 -7.50
N ALA A 2 8.98 2.08 -6.72
CA ALA A 2 8.62 0.73 -6.26
C ALA A 2 7.34 0.74 -5.42
N LEU A 3 7.09 1.81 -4.65
CA LEU A 3 5.91 1.89 -3.81
C LEU A 3 4.64 2.06 -4.65
N GLU A 4 4.68 2.91 -5.64
CA GLU A 4 3.55 3.08 -6.56
C GLU A 4 3.29 1.79 -7.35
N ASP A 5 4.33 1.10 -7.77
CA ASP A 5 4.20 -0.18 -8.45
C ASP A 5 3.54 -1.23 -7.54
N SER A 6 3.94 -1.26 -6.26
CA SER A 6 3.34 -2.17 -5.29
C SER A 6 1.85 -1.88 -5.09
N LEU A 7 1.49 -0.59 -5.02
CA LEU A 7 0.09 -0.20 -4.89
C LEU A 7 -0.73 -0.68 -6.07
N ALA A 8 -0.22 -0.51 -7.29
CA ALA A 8 -0.90 -0.97 -8.49
C ALA A 8 -1.07 -2.49 -8.48
N GLN A 9 -0.05 -3.23 -8.03
CA GLN A 9 -0.14 -4.68 -7.93
C GLN A 9 -1.19 -5.13 -6.94
N VAL A 10 -1.29 -4.44 -5.81
CA VAL A 10 -2.32 -4.73 -4.80
C VAL A 10 -3.71 -4.55 -5.39
N GLU A 11 -3.93 -3.46 -6.11
CA GLU A 11 -5.23 -3.21 -6.74
C GLU A 11 -5.57 -4.27 -7.79
N GLN A 12 -4.59 -4.66 -8.60
CA GLN A 12 -4.79 -5.69 -9.61
C GLN A 12 -5.07 -7.06 -9.00
N ALA A 13 -4.56 -7.32 -7.81
CA ALA A 13 -4.79 -8.59 -7.11
C ALA A 13 -6.11 -8.61 -6.34
N GLY A 14 -6.91 -7.55 -6.42
CA GLY A 14 -8.20 -7.50 -5.74
C GLY A 14 -8.17 -6.86 -4.37
N GLY A 15 -7.04 -6.28 -3.97
CA GLY A 15 -6.95 -5.55 -2.73
C GLY A 15 -7.65 -4.20 -2.82
N ARG A 16 -8.05 -3.67 -1.66
CA ARG A 16 -8.70 -2.36 -1.57
C ARG A 16 -7.78 -1.41 -0.82
N ILE A 17 -7.45 -0.29 -1.43
CA ILE A 17 -6.61 0.72 -0.79
C ILE A 17 -7.46 1.46 0.24
N THR A 18 -7.10 1.32 1.51
CA THR A 18 -7.78 2.02 2.61
C THR A 18 -7.15 3.37 2.91
N LYS A 19 -5.83 3.48 2.70
CA LYS A 19 -5.13 4.76 2.81
C LYS A 19 -4.17 4.87 1.64
N PRO A 20 -4.27 5.92 0.80
CA PRO A 20 -3.34 6.11 -0.31
C PRO A 20 -1.93 6.39 0.22
N ILE A 21 -0.95 6.40 -0.66
CA ILE A 21 0.44 6.65 -0.28
C ILE A 21 0.53 7.98 0.47
N PHE A 22 1.16 7.96 1.64
CA PHE A 22 1.39 9.14 2.43
C PHE A 22 2.79 9.10 3.03
N ALA A 23 3.34 10.29 3.30
CA ALA A 23 4.67 10.43 3.88
C ALA A 23 4.59 10.37 5.40
N PHE A 24 5.64 9.82 6.02
CA PHE A 24 5.81 9.81 7.47
C PHE A 24 7.30 9.92 7.78
N PRO A 25 7.67 10.24 9.02
CA PRO A 25 9.09 10.27 9.37
C PRO A 25 9.73 8.89 9.14
N GLY A 26 10.65 8.81 8.20
CA GLY A 26 11.31 7.57 7.83
C GLY A 26 10.94 7.06 6.44
N GLY A 27 9.95 7.65 5.76
CA GLY A 27 9.63 7.22 4.41
C GLY A 27 8.18 7.48 3.99
N ARG A 28 7.66 6.56 3.20
CA ARG A 28 6.27 6.60 2.73
C ARG A 28 5.65 5.23 2.85
N ARG A 29 4.33 5.18 2.98
CA ARG A 29 3.60 3.92 3.01
C ARG A 29 2.18 4.09 2.51
N PHE A 30 1.50 2.97 2.24
CA PHE A 30 0.06 2.94 2.02
C PHE A 30 -0.52 1.75 2.78
N GLN A 31 -1.83 1.78 2.99
CA GLN A 31 -2.55 0.70 3.66
C GLN A 31 -3.65 0.16 2.76
N PHE A 32 -3.90 -1.14 2.87
CA PHE A 32 -4.90 -1.80 2.05
C PHE A 32 -5.49 -2.99 2.80
N THR A 33 -6.65 -3.46 2.34
CA THR A 33 -7.21 -4.72 2.79
C THR A 33 -7.08 -5.74 1.66
N ASP A 34 -6.76 -6.99 2.03
CA ASP A 34 -6.73 -8.06 1.06
C ASP A 34 -8.15 -8.58 0.80
N PRO A 35 -8.35 -9.49 -0.19
CA PRO A 35 -9.68 -10.02 -0.47
C PRO A 35 -10.32 -10.77 0.69
N ASP A 36 -9.54 -11.21 1.66
CA ASP A 36 -10.03 -11.89 2.86
C ASP A 36 -10.38 -10.92 3.98
N GLY A 37 -10.14 -9.63 3.80
CA GLY A 37 -10.50 -8.61 4.75
C GLY A 37 -9.41 -8.24 5.76
N TYR A 38 -8.20 -8.75 5.61
CA TYR A 38 -7.08 -8.38 6.48
C TYR A 38 -6.49 -7.04 6.04
N GLU A 39 -6.24 -6.16 7.01
CA GLU A 39 -5.59 -4.90 6.72
C GLU A 39 -4.08 -5.06 6.81
N LEU A 40 -3.40 -4.61 5.78
CA LEU A 40 -1.95 -4.73 5.64
C LEU A 40 -1.39 -3.37 5.22
N ALA A 41 -0.07 -3.23 5.36
CA ALA A 41 0.61 -2.01 4.93
C ALA A 41 1.89 -2.37 4.18
N VAL A 42 2.22 -1.54 3.18
CA VAL A 42 3.49 -1.61 2.46
C VAL A 42 4.18 -0.27 2.65
N TRP A 43 5.47 -0.28 2.95
CA TRP A 43 6.21 0.95 3.19
C TRP A 43 7.56 0.90 2.48
N SER A 44 8.12 2.09 2.30
CA SER A 44 9.43 2.25 1.68
C SER A 44 10.16 3.40 2.36
N ALA A 45 11.46 3.27 2.53
CA ALA A 45 12.30 4.33 3.11
C ALA A 45 12.56 5.48 2.13
N ALA A 46 12.19 5.30 0.87
CA ALA A 46 12.44 6.32 -0.16
C ALA A 46 11.17 7.05 -0.56
#